data_c4f6adeb97a7e2f081da504ee7865ff7
#
_entry.id   c4f6adeb97a7e2f081da504ee7865ff7
#
_cell.length_a   1.000
_cell.length_b   1.000
_cell.length_c   1.000
_cell.angle_alpha   90.00
_cell.angle_beta   90.00
_cell.angle_gamma   90.00
#
_symmetry.space_group_name_H-M   'P 1'
#
loop_
_entity.id
_entity.type
_entity.pdbx_description
1 polymer ?
#
loop_
_entity_poly.entity_id
_entity_poly.type
_entity_poly.pdbx_seq_one_letter_code
_entity_poly.pdbx_strand_id
1 'polypeptide(L)'
;MGEPAVEESTAGDRAAERAHLRRRRKSPEASILLVLLGIALAFEILGWIIVGRSFLLNWQRLQVMILQVAVTGIIAVGVTQVIITGGIDLSSGSVLGMTAMIAASFAQSSDYARAVYPALTDLPVLVPVAVGLLVGLAAGLVNGTLIAYTAIPPFIATLGMMVTARGVAKWYTHGQPVSGLQESYAAIGSWIWPVFIFLFVAALSHVALGYTRYGKFTYAIGANPQAARVCGIDVGRHLIKVYAVAGMLSGLAGVVQSARAITGQAGMGLMAELDAIAAAVIGGASLSGGVGRITGTVMGTVILGVMTSGFTFLRIDAFYQEIIKGVVIVGAVVADQHRQRKRRRM
;
A
#
# COMPACT_ATOMS: atom_id res chain seq x y z
N MET A 1 -23.18 18.06 -62.19
CA MET A 1 -21.95 18.10 -61.39
C MET A 1 -22.19 19.10 -60.29
N GLY A 2 -22.52 18.63 -59.07
CA GLY A 2 -22.73 19.46 -57.90
C GLY A 2 -21.61 19.14 -56.92
N GLU A 3 -20.79 20.16 -56.60
CA GLU A 3 -19.79 20.08 -55.54
C GLU A 3 -20.49 19.92 -54.19
N PRO A 4 -19.98 19.05 -53.30
CA PRO A 4 -20.50 18.98 -51.95
C PRO A 4 -20.00 20.19 -51.14
N ALA A 5 -20.93 20.97 -50.61
CA ALA A 5 -20.66 22.05 -49.65
C ALA A 5 -19.94 21.52 -48.45
N VAL A 6 -18.70 21.95 -48.22
CA VAL A 6 -17.96 21.73 -46.97
C VAL A 6 -18.60 22.63 -45.94
N GLU A 7 -19.34 22.04 -44.98
CA GLU A 7 -19.86 22.74 -43.81
C GLU A 7 -18.71 23.35 -43.01
N GLU A 8 -18.57 24.66 -43.06
CA GLU A 8 -17.70 25.43 -42.17
C GLU A 8 -18.21 25.31 -40.73
N SER A 9 -17.61 24.41 -39.97
CA SER A 9 -17.79 24.35 -38.51
C SER A 9 -17.51 25.72 -37.90
N THR A 10 -18.55 26.37 -37.40
CA THR A 10 -18.46 27.72 -36.88
C THR A 10 -17.51 27.81 -35.67
N ALA A 11 -16.86 28.96 -35.48
CA ALA A 11 -15.94 29.21 -34.36
C ALA A 11 -16.61 28.96 -32.98
N GLY A 12 -17.94 29.06 -32.90
CA GLY A 12 -18.74 28.75 -31.75
C GLY A 12 -18.76 27.28 -31.40
N ASP A 13 -18.87 26.37 -32.38
CA ASP A 13 -18.84 24.92 -32.16
C ASP A 13 -17.47 24.45 -31.65
N ARG A 14 -16.40 25.00 -32.22
CA ARG A 14 -15.02 24.71 -31.72
C ARG A 14 -14.76 25.27 -30.32
N ALA A 15 -15.34 26.40 -29.95
CA ALA A 15 -15.27 26.97 -28.60
C ALA A 15 -16.09 26.14 -27.61
N ALA A 16 -17.28 25.68 -27.98
CA ALA A 16 -18.11 24.78 -27.18
C ALA A 16 -17.45 23.40 -26.97
N GLU A 17 -16.86 22.84 -28.03
CA GLU A 17 -16.10 21.58 -27.98
C GLU A 17 -14.86 21.71 -27.08
N ARG A 18 -14.09 22.80 -27.20
CA ARG A 18 -12.95 23.10 -26.31
C ARG A 18 -13.37 23.34 -24.86
N ALA A 19 -14.51 23.96 -24.61
CA ALA A 19 -15.08 24.15 -23.26
C ALA A 19 -15.55 22.80 -22.68
N HIS A 20 -16.13 21.91 -23.49
CA HIS A 20 -16.55 20.57 -23.10
C HIS A 20 -15.32 19.67 -22.81
N LEU A 21 -14.25 19.78 -23.60
CA LEU A 21 -12.97 19.09 -23.37
C LEU A 21 -12.22 19.63 -22.13
N ARG A 22 -12.30 20.94 -21.85
CA ARG A 22 -11.77 21.53 -20.60
C ARG A 22 -12.53 21.13 -19.35
N ARG A 23 -13.87 20.98 -19.40
CA ARG A 23 -14.68 20.50 -18.27
C ARG A 23 -14.39 19.03 -17.89
N ARG A 24 -13.87 18.20 -18.82
CA ARG A 24 -13.53 16.81 -18.56
C ARG A 24 -12.19 16.58 -17.87
N ARG A 25 -11.39 17.61 -17.64
CA ARG A 25 -10.05 17.53 -17.03
C ARG A 25 -9.99 18.00 -15.58
N LYS A 26 -10.95 17.57 -14.73
CA LYS A 26 -10.64 17.53 -13.29
C LYS A 26 -9.63 16.40 -13.11
N SER A 27 -8.42 16.75 -12.67
CA SER A 27 -7.39 15.74 -12.39
C SER A 27 -7.97 14.73 -11.39
N PRO A 28 -7.77 13.43 -11.59
CA PRO A 28 -8.25 12.40 -10.64
C PRO A 28 -7.80 12.70 -9.21
N GLU A 29 -6.62 13.27 -9.07
CA GLU A 29 -6.04 13.67 -7.77
C GLU A 29 -6.86 14.77 -7.08
N ALA A 30 -7.38 15.74 -7.82
CA ALA A 30 -8.23 16.80 -7.24
C ALA A 30 -9.53 16.25 -6.65
N SER A 31 -10.10 15.21 -7.26
CA SER A 31 -11.30 14.54 -6.72
C SER A 31 -11.00 13.78 -5.43
N ILE A 32 -9.85 13.09 -5.36
CA ILE A 32 -9.42 12.36 -4.16
C ILE A 32 -9.09 13.35 -3.03
N LEU A 33 -8.44 14.46 -3.36
CA LEU A 33 -8.17 15.54 -2.39
C LEU A 33 -9.44 16.14 -1.81
N LEU A 34 -10.46 16.37 -2.62
CA LEU A 34 -11.77 16.86 -2.14
C LEU A 34 -12.42 15.86 -1.18
N VAL A 35 -12.33 14.56 -1.45
CA VAL A 35 -12.83 13.52 -0.55
C VAL A 35 -12.08 13.56 0.77
N LEU A 36 -10.73 13.65 0.74
CA LEU A 36 -9.90 13.76 1.93
C LEU A 36 -10.29 14.97 2.78
N LEU A 37 -10.42 16.15 2.16
CA LEU A 37 -10.81 17.36 2.86
C LEU A 37 -12.23 17.26 3.44
N GLY A 38 -13.16 16.64 2.71
CA GLY A 38 -14.52 16.40 3.19
C GLY A 38 -14.56 15.49 4.41
N ILE A 39 -13.79 14.39 4.40
CA ILE A 39 -13.69 13.48 5.54
C ILE A 39 -13.02 14.15 6.74
N ALA A 40 -11.94 14.90 6.53
CA ALA A 40 -11.25 15.61 7.61
C ALA A 40 -12.17 16.67 8.25
N LEU A 41 -12.93 17.41 7.43
CA LEU A 41 -13.91 18.38 7.91
C LEU A 41 -15.05 17.71 8.67
N ALA A 42 -15.54 16.57 8.19
CA ALA A 42 -16.59 15.82 8.89
C ALA A 42 -16.12 15.39 10.31
N PHE A 43 -14.90 14.88 10.44
CA PHE A 43 -14.34 14.54 11.75
C PHE A 43 -14.06 15.77 12.62
N GLU A 44 -13.71 16.90 12.04
CA GLU A 44 -13.58 18.15 12.79
C GLU A 44 -14.92 18.60 13.38
N ILE A 45 -15.99 18.63 12.57
CA ILE A 45 -17.34 18.99 13.01
C ILE A 45 -17.87 18.02 14.06
N LEU A 46 -17.76 16.70 13.81
CA LEU A 46 -18.18 15.68 14.76
C LEU A 46 -17.37 15.75 16.06
N GLY A 47 -16.09 16.11 15.99
CA GLY A 47 -15.23 16.32 17.12
C GLY A 47 -15.73 17.41 18.06
N TRP A 48 -16.11 18.53 17.53
CA TRP A 48 -16.71 19.62 18.31
C TRP A 48 -18.08 19.25 18.89
N ILE A 49 -18.91 18.53 18.14
CA ILE A 49 -20.25 18.13 18.60
C ILE A 49 -20.20 17.06 19.68
N ILE A 50 -19.37 16.00 19.48
CA ILE A 50 -19.41 14.80 20.33
C ILE A 50 -18.37 14.87 21.46
N VAL A 51 -17.15 15.36 21.16
CA VAL A 51 -16.01 15.33 22.07
C VAL A 51 -15.73 16.70 22.71
N GLY A 52 -16.23 17.79 22.12
CA GLY A 52 -15.97 19.18 22.54
C GLY A 52 -14.51 19.62 22.27
N ARG A 53 -13.81 18.98 21.33
CA ARG A 53 -12.42 19.28 21.01
C ARG A 53 -12.19 19.19 19.50
N SER A 54 -11.18 19.92 18.99
CA SER A 54 -10.75 19.82 17.60
C SER A 54 -10.08 18.47 17.32
N PHE A 55 -10.40 17.91 16.16
CA PHE A 55 -9.71 16.75 15.60
C PHE A 55 -8.37 17.14 14.97
N LEU A 56 -8.32 18.24 14.20
CA LEU A 56 -7.17 18.66 13.42
C LEU A 56 -6.11 19.42 14.22
N LEU A 57 -6.49 20.14 15.28
CA LEU A 57 -5.54 20.97 16.05
C LEU A 57 -4.77 20.20 17.14
N ASN A 58 -4.87 18.88 17.19
CA ASN A 58 -4.12 18.07 18.13
C ASN A 58 -2.85 17.50 17.48
N TRP A 59 -1.71 18.14 17.73
CA TRP A 59 -0.41 17.77 17.15
C TRP A 59 -0.01 16.33 17.45
N GLN A 60 -0.15 15.88 18.69
CA GLN A 60 0.22 14.53 19.10
C GLN A 60 -0.58 13.46 18.32
N ARG A 61 -1.88 13.69 18.11
CA ARG A 61 -2.72 12.80 17.29
C ARG A 61 -2.25 12.78 15.83
N LEU A 62 -1.98 13.95 15.25
CA LEU A 62 -1.49 14.04 13.88
C LEU A 62 -0.18 13.28 13.71
N GLN A 63 0.75 13.39 14.68
CA GLN A 63 1.99 12.61 14.65
C GLN A 63 1.71 11.10 14.65
N VAL A 64 0.89 10.58 15.56
CA VAL A 64 0.55 9.16 15.62
C VAL A 64 -0.09 8.69 14.33
N MET A 65 -1.03 9.47 13.79
CA MET A 65 -1.71 9.18 12.54
C MET A 65 -0.72 9.11 11.36
N ILE A 66 0.16 10.08 11.21
CA ILE A 66 1.13 10.15 10.10
C ILE A 66 2.10 8.97 10.17
N LEU A 67 2.56 8.59 11.36
CA LEU A 67 3.44 7.44 11.56
C LEU A 67 2.74 6.11 11.21
N GLN A 68 1.46 5.99 11.52
CA GLN A 68 0.66 4.81 11.14
C GLN A 68 0.43 4.76 9.63
N VAL A 69 0.08 5.90 9.03
CA VAL A 69 -0.05 6.06 7.58
C VAL A 69 1.24 5.65 6.86
N ALA A 70 2.41 6.00 7.40
CA ALA A 70 3.69 5.67 6.78
C ALA A 70 3.90 4.16 6.63
N VAL A 71 3.63 3.36 7.67
CA VAL A 71 3.79 1.90 7.61
C VAL A 71 2.83 1.28 6.60
N THR A 72 1.53 1.61 6.69
CA THR A 72 0.52 1.12 5.74
C THR A 72 0.84 1.59 4.32
N GLY A 73 1.36 2.80 4.17
CA GLY A 73 1.75 3.38 2.89
C GLY A 73 2.89 2.64 2.20
N ILE A 74 3.90 2.19 2.95
CA ILE A 74 5.01 1.39 2.39
C ILE A 74 4.45 0.11 1.77
N ILE A 75 3.55 -0.61 2.46
CA ILE A 75 2.90 -1.81 1.93
C ILE A 75 2.03 -1.45 0.72
N ALA A 76 1.22 -0.40 0.83
CA ALA A 76 0.28 0.01 -0.21
C ALA A 76 0.98 0.36 -1.53
N VAL A 77 2.18 0.95 -1.48
CA VAL A 77 3.02 1.21 -2.66
C VAL A 77 3.42 -0.09 -3.35
N GLY A 78 3.77 -1.14 -2.62
CA GLY A 78 4.07 -2.47 -3.17
C GLY A 78 2.83 -3.12 -3.77
N VAL A 79 1.75 -3.19 -2.99
CA VAL A 79 0.46 -3.76 -3.38
C VAL A 79 -0.12 -3.05 -4.62
N THR A 80 0.05 -1.74 -4.74
CA THR A 80 -0.38 -0.98 -5.93
C THR A 80 0.27 -1.49 -7.20
N GLN A 81 1.56 -1.83 -7.18
CA GLN A 81 2.28 -2.35 -8.33
C GLN A 81 1.73 -3.73 -8.73
N VAL A 82 1.42 -4.58 -7.74
CA VAL A 82 0.76 -5.87 -7.97
C VAL A 82 -0.64 -5.67 -8.58
N ILE A 83 -1.45 -4.77 -8.02
CA ILE A 83 -2.80 -4.45 -8.53
C ILE A 83 -2.74 -3.95 -9.98
N ILE A 84 -1.77 -3.10 -10.33
CA ILE A 84 -1.60 -2.63 -11.71
C ILE A 84 -1.35 -3.79 -12.69
N THR A 85 -0.70 -4.88 -12.27
CA THR A 85 -0.55 -6.08 -13.12
C THR A 85 -1.80 -6.96 -13.19
N GLY A 86 -2.88 -6.61 -12.50
CA GLY A 86 -4.10 -7.42 -12.36
C GLY A 86 -4.00 -8.51 -11.30
N GLY A 87 -2.94 -8.50 -10.47
CA GLY A 87 -2.76 -9.40 -9.33
C GLY A 87 -3.36 -8.86 -8.03
N ILE A 88 -3.49 -9.75 -7.05
CA ILE A 88 -3.85 -9.40 -5.67
C ILE A 88 -2.82 -10.06 -4.75
N ASP A 89 -2.25 -9.29 -3.83
CA ASP A 89 -1.33 -9.79 -2.81
C ASP A 89 -1.97 -9.70 -1.42
N LEU A 90 -2.41 -10.83 -0.91
CA LEU A 90 -2.94 -10.96 0.46
C LEU A 90 -1.86 -11.29 1.48
N SER A 91 -0.62 -11.53 1.06
CA SER A 91 0.43 -11.96 1.98
C SER A 91 1.15 -10.80 2.68
N SER A 92 1.03 -9.59 2.15
CA SER A 92 1.85 -8.43 2.52
C SER A 92 1.83 -8.11 4.02
N GLY A 93 0.67 -8.18 4.69
CA GLY A 93 0.55 -7.98 6.13
C GLY A 93 1.16 -9.10 6.97
N SER A 94 1.03 -10.36 6.52
CA SER A 94 1.65 -11.50 7.21
C SER A 94 3.16 -11.56 6.98
N VAL A 95 3.64 -11.17 5.80
CA VAL A 95 5.07 -10.98 5.51
C VAL A 95 5.66 -9.87 6.38
N LEU A 96 4.94 -8.73 6.56
CA LEU A 96 5.32 -7.71 7.53
C LEU A 96 5.50 -8.30 8.93
N GLY A 97 4.53 -9.08 9.43
CA GLY A 97 4.62 -9.70 10.76
C GLY A 97 5.80 -10.66 10.89
N MET A 98 6.03 -11.51 9.89
CA MET A 98 7.17 -12.43 9.85
C MET A 98 8.50 -11.67 9.84
N THR A 99 8.62 -10.65 9.00
CA THR A 99 9.85 -9.85 8.91
C THR A 99 10.08 -9.01 10.17
N ALA A 100 9.02 -8.49 10.81
CA ALA A 100 9.11 -7.80 12.08
C ALA A 100 9.71 -8.69 13.19
N MET A 101 9.30 -9.97 13.26
CA MET A 101 9.86 -10.94 14.21
C MET A 101 11.31 -11.23 13.93
N ILE A 102 11.63 -11.58 12.67
CA ILE A 102 12.98 -12.01 12.29
C ILE A 102 13.96 -10.83 12.38
N ALA A 103 13.62 -9.65 11.82
CA ALA A 103 14.49 -8.49 11.91
C ALA A 103 14.74 -8.05 13.36
N ALA A 104 13.70 -8.02 14.20
CA ALA A 104 13.83 -7.68 15.61
C ALA A 104 14.79 -8.61 16.36
N SER A 105 14.84 -9.91 16.02
CA SER A 105 15.76 -10.86 16.69
C SER A 105 17.24 -10.59 16.41
N PHE A 106 17.57 -9.90 15.31
CA PHE A 106 18.92 -9.44 15.00
C PHE A 106 19.20 -8.00 15.48
N ALA A 107 18.20 -7.37 16.06
CA ALA A 107 18.28 -6.00 16.60
C ALA A 107 18.35 -5.97 18.12
N GLN A 108 18.47 -7.11 18.79
CA GLN A 108 18.48 -7.18 20.26
C GLN A 108 19.77 -6.68 20.86
N SER A 109 19.67 -6.05 22.05
CA SER A 109 20.81 -5.61 22.86
C SER A 109 21.38 -6.77 23.68
N SER A 110 22.68 -6.74 23.96
CA SER A 110 23.38 -7.68 24.87
C SER A 110 22.88 -7.59 26.31
N ASP A 111 22.31 -6.46 26.72
CA ASP A 111 21.74 -6.28 28.06
C ASP A 111 20.44 -7.08 28.26
N TYR A 112 19.87 -7.61 27.19
CA TYR A 112 18.60 -8.35 27.26
C TYR A 112 18.85 -9.85 27.46
N ALA A 113 18.59 -10.34 28.68
CA ALA A 113 18.87 -11.72 29.10
C ALA A 113 18.14 -12.82 28.29
N ARG A 114 17.07 -12.48 27.54
CA ARG A 114 16.28 -13.43 26.74
C ARG A 114 16.45 -13.18 25.25
N ALA A 115 17.64 -12.81 24.80
CA ALA A 115 17.92 -12.63 23.38
C ALA A 115 17.70 -13.95 22.61
N VAL A 116 17.06 -13.87 21.43
CA VAL A 116 16.82 -15.03 20.56
C VAL A 116 18.15 -15.62 20.11
N TYR A 117 19.12 -14.76 19.80
CA TYR A 117 20.47 -15.12 19.41
C TYR A 117 21.50 -14.40 20.30
N PRO A 118 21.86 -14.96 21.47
CA PRO A 118 22.78 -14.30 22.41
C PRO A 118 24.16 -13.94 21.81
N ALA A 119 24.62 -14.71 20.82
CA ALA A 119 25.89 -14.44 20.12
C ALA A 119 25.78 -13.38 19.00
N LEU A 120 24.59 -12.92 18.66
CA LEU A 120 24.30 -11.98 17.56
C LEU A 120 23.59 -10.72 18.08
N THR A 121 23.89 -10.30 19.29
CA THR A 121 23.41 -9.04 19.86
C THR A 121 24.29 -7.87 19.45
N ASP A 122 23.79 -6.66 19.61
CA ASP A 122 24.50 -5.39 19.32
C ASP A 122 25.06 -5.28 17.89
N LEU A 123 24.39 -5.92 16.94
CA LEU A 123 24.79 -5.84 15.54
C LEU A 123 24.54 -4.41 14.98
N PRO A 124 25.35 -3.97 14.00
CA PRO A 124 25.08 -2.71 13.30
C PRO A 124 23.67 -2.71 12.72
N VAL A 125 22.96 -1.59 12.85
CA VAL A 125 21.56 -1.42 12.46
C VAL A 125 21.24 -1.84 11.02
N LEU A 126 22.23 -1.80 10.12
CA LEU A 126 22.09 -2.25 8.75
C LEU A 126 21.81 -3.77 8.65
N VAL A 127 22.29 -4.57 9.62
CA VAL A 127 22.08 -6.02 9.60
C VAL A 127 20.62 -6.40 9.77
N PRO A 128 19.92 -5.99 10.86
CA PRO A 128 18.49 -6.28 11.01
C PRO A 128 17.65 -5.68 9.87
N VAL A 129 18.00 -4.52 9.35
CA VAL A 129 17.33 -3.92 8.18
C VAL A 129 17.52 -4.79 6.94
N ALA A 130 18.75 -5.20 6.63
CA ALA A 130 19.03 -6.08 5.50
C ALA A 130 18.32 -7.43 5.63
N VAL A 131 18.31 -8.03 6.82
CA VAL A 131 17.59 -9.28 7.10
C VAL A 131 16.10 -9.12 6.82
N GLY A 132 15.47 -8.05 7.31
CA GLY A 132 14.05 -7.79 7.06
C GLY A 132 13.73 -7.63 5.57
N LEU A 133 14.57 -6.89 4.84
CA LEU A 133 14.44 -6.72 3.38
C LEU A 133 14.60 -8.04 2.63
N LEU A 134 15.58 -8.86 2.99
CA LEU A 134 15.85 -10.14 2.34
C LEU A 134 14.75 -11.18 2.62
N VAL A 135 14.23 -11.23 3.84
CA VAL A 135 13.10 -12.11 4.18
C VAL A 135 11.84 -11.71 3.40
N GLY A 136 11.54 -10.42 3.34
CA GLY A 136 10.43 -9.91 2.53
C GLY A 136 10.62 -10.17 1.04
N LEU A 137 11.82 -9.94 0.52
CA LEU A 137 12.20 -10.24 -0.87
C LEU A 137 12.02 -11.73 -1.18
N ALA A 138 12.48 -12.62 -0.30
CA ALA A 138 12.34 -14.07 -0.47
C ALA A 138 10.87 -14.50 -0.55
N ALA A 139 10.01 -13.97 0.34
CA ALA A 139 8.58 -14.24 0.31
C ALA A 139 7.93 -13.74 -1.00
N GLY A 140 8.30 -12.55 -1.46
CA GLY A 140 7.84 -11.99 -2.74
C GLY A 140 8.33 -12.80 -3.95
N LEU A 141 9.59 -13.25 -3.93
CA LEU A 141 10.14 -14.14 -4.98
C LEU A 141 9.38 -15.47 -5.04
N VAL A 142 9.07 -16.08 -3.90
CA VAL A 142 8.26 -17.31 -3.84
C VAL A 142 6.89 -17.07 -4.47
N ASN A 143 6.18 -16.03 -4.07
CA ASN A 143 4.87 -15.68 -4.66
C ASN A 143 4.99 -15.48 -6.17
N GLY A 144 5.92 -14.62 -6.60
CA GLY A 144 6.11 -14.31 -8.00
C GLY A 144 6.47 -15.52 -8.85
N THR A 145 7.31 -16.41 -8.34
CA THR A 145 7.72 -17.64 -9.02
C THR A 145 6.57 -18.63 -9.15
N LEU A 146 5.80 -18.83 -8.07
CA LEU A 146 4.61 -19.67 -8.10
C LEU A 146 3.62 -19.16 -9.16
N ILE A 147 3.29 -17.87 -9.13
CA ILE A 147 2.33 -17.27 -10.08
C ILE A 147 2.84 -17.37 -11.53
N ALA A 148 4.14 -17.10 -11.75
CA ALA A 148 4.71 -17.05 -13.09
C ALA A 148 4.82 -18.42 -13.76
N TYR A 149 5.19 -19.47 -13.00
CA TYR A 149 5.50 -20.79 -13.57
C TYR A 149 4.39 -21.82 -13.41
N THR A 150 3.58 -21.74 -12.36
CA THR A 150 2.49 -22.70 -12.16
C THR A 150 1.15 -22.23 -12.70
N ALA A 151 1.06 -20.96 -13.14
CA ALA A 151 -0.16 -20.34 -13.64
C ALA A 151 -1.34 -20.37 -12.65
N ILE A 152 -1.08 -20.58 -11.35
CA ILE A 152 -2.12 -20.48 -10.32
C ILE A 152 -2.58 -19.02 -10.18
N PRO A 153 -3.85 -18.78 -9.87
CA PRO A 153 -4.35 -17.44 -9.62
C PRO A 153 -3.53 -16.74 -8.51
N PRO A 154 -3.14 -15.47 -8.70
CA PRO A 154 -2.36 -14.70 -7.73
C PRO A 154 -2.94 -14.72 -6.30
N PHE A 155 -4.27 -14.63 -6.21
CA PHE A 155 -5.00 -14.71 -4.95
C PHE A 155 -4.68 -16.00 -4.16
N ILE A 156 -4.63 -17.16 -4.84
CA ILE A 156 -4.38 -18.45 -4.17
C ILE A 156 -2.93 -18.54 -3.69
N ALA A 157 -1.96 -18.14 -4.52
CA ALA A 157 -0.56 -18.15 -4.14
C ALA A 157 -0.30 -17.27 -2.91
N THR A 158 -0.81 -16.03 -2.94
CA THR A 158 -0.61 -15.06 -1.86
C THR A 158 -1.40 -15.41 -0.59
N LEU A 159 -2.58 -16.04 -0.71
CA LEU A 159 -3.29 -16.59 0.43
C LEU A 159 -2.49 -17.70 1.12
N GLY A 160 -1.90 -18.62 0.35
CA GLY A 160 -0.99 -19.63 0.88
C GLY A 160 0.21 -19.01 1.60
N MET A 161 0.85 -18.01 1.00
CA MET A 161 1.95 -17.28 1.62
C MET A 161 1.48 -16.52 2.88
N MET A 162 0.30 -15.94 2.90
CA MET A 162 -0.27 -15.27 4.08
C MET A 162 -0.32 -16.20 5.29
N VAL A 163 -0.86 -17.40 5.09
CA VAL A 163 -0.96 -18.40 6.16
C VAL A 163 0.43 -18.91 6.57
N THR A 164 1.30 -19.20 5.59
CA THR A 164 2.66 -19.68 5.83
C THR A 164 3.50 -18.65 6.58
N ALA A 165 3.54 -17.39 6.12
CA ALA A 165 4.30 -16.33 6.78
C ALA A 165 3.80 -16.08 8.22
N ARG A 166 2.49 -16.11 8.44
CA ARG A 166 1.89 -16.00 9.78
C ARG A 166 2.25 -17.19 10.67
N GLY A 167 2.27 -18.39 10.10
CA GLY A 167 2.73 -19.62 10.77
C GLY A 167 4.19 -19.54 11.18
N VAL A 168 5.08 -19.14 10.25
CA VAL A 168 6.51 -18.95 10.51
C VAL A 168 6.73 -17.89 11.60
N ALA A 169 6.03 -16.75 11.55
CA ALA A 169 6.14 -15.72 12.56
C ALA A 169 5.83 -16.22 13.98
N LYS A 170 4.83 -17.09 14.11
CA LYS A 170 4.47 -17.71 15.41
C LYS A 170 5.44 -18.82 15.81
N TRP A 171 5.81 -19.66 14.85
CA TRP A 171 6.74 -20.80 15.10
C TRP A 171 8.13 -20.33 15.52
N TYR A 172 8.63 -19.25 14.92
CA TYR A 172 9.99 -18.74 15.08
C TYR A 172 10.41 -18.49 16.54
N THR A 173 9.51 -18.00 17.38
CA THR A 173 9.74 -17.73 18.80
C THR A 173 8.73 -18.43 19.72
N HIS A 174 8.05 -19.48 19.23
CA HIS A 174 6.96 -20.14 19.96
C HIS A 174 5.88 -19.15 20.43
N GLY A 175 5.59 -18.15 19.61
CA GLY A 175 4.59 -17.11 19.89
C GLY A 175 5.04 -16.01 20.86
N GLN A 176 6.26 -16.07 21.38
CA GLN A 176 6.78 -15.04 22.27
C GLN A 176 7.19 -13.79 21.50
N PRO A 177 6.94 -12.59 22.04
CA PRO A 177 7.42 -11.35 21.41
C PRO A 177 8.95 -11.24 21.51
N VAL A 178 9.56 -10.63 20.50
CA VAL A 178 10.98 -10.28 20.49
C VAL A 178 11.13 -8.86 21.04
N SER A 179 11.70 -8.73 22.24
CA SER A 179 11.88 -7.45 22.96
C SER A 179 13.36 -7.19 23.23
N GLY A 180 13.68 -6.07 23.87
CA GLY A 180 15.07 -5.70 24.18
C GLY A 180 15.82 -5.21 22.94
N LEU A 181 15.16 -4.41 22.11
CA LEU A 181 15.76 -3.89 20.88
C LEU A 181 16.70 -2.71 21.20
N GLN A 182 17.78 -2.60 20.42
CA GLN A 182 18.75 -1.51 20.51
C GLN A 182 18.09 -0.16 20.19
N GLU A 183 18.56 0.89 20.83
CA GLU A 183 18.10 2.27 20.56
C GLU A 183 18.33 2.70 19.11
N SER A 184 19.47 2.29 18.52
CA SER A 184 19.82 2.56 17.12
C SER A 184 18.79 1.99 16.14
N TYR A 185 18.24 0.80 16.44
CA TYR A 185 17.17 0.21 15.63
C TYR A 185 15.82 0.87 15.91
N ALA A 186 15.50 1.14 17.17
CA ALA A 186 14.26 1.83 17.56
C ALA A 186 14.18 3.25 16.95
N ALA A 187 15.31 3.91 16.70
CA ALA A 187 15.40 5.21 16.05
C ALA A 187 14.77 5.21 14.64
N ILE A 188 14.80 4.09 13.88
CA ILE A 188 14.16 3.96 12.57
C ILE A 188 12.64 4.16 12.66
N GLY A 189 12.03 3.69 13.76
CA GLY A 189 10.60 3.78 14.01
C GLY A 189 10.16 5.06 14.72
N SER A 190 11.12 5.90 15.13
CA SER A 190 10.88 7.09 15.95
C SER A 190 10.76 8.36 15.11
N TRP A 191 10.18 9.40 15.74
CA TRP A 191 10.03 10.74 15.20
C TRP A 191 9.43 10.72 13.78
N ILE A 192 10.11 11.34 12.77
CA ILE A 192 9.62 11.49 11.41
C ILE A 192 10.24 10.47 10.42
N TRP A 193 11.17 9.62 10.86
CA TRP A 193 11.87 8.66 10.00
C TRP A 193 10.93 7.73 9.21
N PRO A 194 9.86 7.14 9.80
CA PRO A 194 8.92 6.33 9.02
C PRO A 194 8.28 7.07 7.85
N VAL A 195 8.04 8.38 8.02
CA VAL A 195 7.45 9.24 6.98
C VAL A 195 8.45 9.47 5.86
N PHE A 196 9.71 9.77 6.18
CA PHE A 196 10.76 9.91 5.17
C PHE A 196 10.97 8.62 4.38
N ILE A 197 11.01 7.47 5.06
CA ILE A 197 11.12 6.15 4.40
C ILE A 197 9.93 5.93 3.46
N PHE A 198 8.71 6.19 3.91
CA PHE A 198 7.51 6.07 3.08
C PHE A 198 7.55 6.98 1.85
N LEU A 199 7.85 8.26 2.04
CA LEU A 199 7.91 9.21 0.93
C LEU A 199 9.04 8.88 -0.05
N PHE A 200 10.18 8.43 0.43
CA PHE A 200 11.29 7.96 -0.41
C PHE A 200 10.87 6.76 -1.26
N VAL A 201 10.25 5.75 -0.64
CA VAL A 201 9.73 4.56 -1.34
C VAL A 201 8.66 4.94 -2.35
N ALA A 202 7.75 5.85 -1.98
CA ALA A 202 6.71 6.35 -2.87
C ALA A 202 7.31 7.12 -4.07
N ALA A 203 8.28 7.99 -3.84
CA ALA A 203 8.98 8.73 -4.90
C ALA A 203 9.72 7.79 -5.86
N LEU A 204 10.49 6.83 -5.31
CA LEU A 204 11.21 5.84 -6.10
C LEU A 204 10.25 5.00 -6.95
N SER A 205 9.16 4.51 -6.35
CA SER A 205 8.15 3.72 -7.06
C SER A 205 7.37 4.56 -8.07
N HIS A 206 7.13 5.85 -7.79
CA HIS A 206 6.52 6.78 -8.75
C HIS A 206 7.40 6.94 -9.99
N VAL A 207 8.70 7.14 -9.81
CA VAL A 207 9.66 7.22 -10.90
C VAL A 207 9.75 5.89 -11.65
N ALA A 208 9.84 4.76 -10.93
CA ALA A 208 9.91 3.44 -11.54
C ALA A 208 8.70 3.15 -12.42
N LEU A 209 7.49 3.43 -11.94
CA LEU A 209 6.25 3.20 -12.71
C LEU A 209 6.03 4.23 -13.82
N GLY A 210 6.36 5.51 -13.58
CA GLY A 210 6.06 6.58 -14.54
C GLY A 210 7.08 6.70 -15.67
N TYR A 211 8.36 6.46 -15.39
CA TYR A 211 9.44 6.88 -16.29
C TYR A 211 10.37 5.76 -16.76
N THR A 212 10.18 4.51 -16.30
CA THR A 212 11.06 3.40 -16.66
C THR A 212 10.37 2.32 -17.51
N ARG A 213 11.16 1.41 -18.09
CA ARG A 213 10.66 0.22 -18.78
C ARG A 213 9.87 -0.70 -17.84
N TYR A 214 10.25 -0.73 -16.55
CA TYR A 214 9.54 -1.49 -15.54
C TYR A 214 8.06 -1.09 -15.47
N GLY A 215 7.78 0.21 -15.37
CA GLY A 215 6.40 0.70 -15.33
C GLY A 215 5.64 0.44 -16.63
N LYS A 216 6.26 0.69 -17.79
CA LYS A 216 5.63 0.40 -19.08
C LYS A 216 5.18 -1.05 -19.19
N PHE A 217 6.02 -2.00 -18.77
CA PHE A 217 5.69 -3.43 -18.78
C PHE A 217 4.61 -3.77 -17.75
N THR A 218 4.67 -3.19 -16.54
CA THR A 218 3.65 -3.37 -15.50
C THR A 218 2.26 -2.98 -16.00
N TYR A 219 2.12 -1.81 -16.62
CA TYR A 219 0.84 -1.35 -17.19
C TYR A 219 0.40 -2.18 -18.40
N ALA A 220 1.33 -2.55 -19.30
CA ALA A 220 1.02 -3.36 -20.47
C ALA A 220 0.49 -4.74 -20.09
N ILE A 221 1.13 -5.40 -19.11
CA ILE A 221 0.71 -6.71 -18.59
C ILE A 221 -0.67 -6.60 -17.96
N GLY A 222 -0.91 -5.57 -17.14
CA GLY A 222 -2.20 -5.36 -16.49
C GLY A 222 -3.33 -5.03 -17.47
N ALA A 223 -3.02 -4.38 -18.59
CA ALA A 223 -4.01 -4.09 -19.61
C ALA A 223 -4.39 -5.34 -20.43
N ASN A 224 -3.42 -6.11 -20.86
CA ASN A 224 -3.63 -7.39 -21.56
C ASN A 224 -2.34 -8.23 -21.55
N PRO A 225 -2.25 -9.26 -20.71
CA PRO A 225 -1.06 -10.12 -20.62
C PRO A 225 -0.74 -10.88 -21.90
N GLN A 226 -1.75 -11.23 -22.71
CA GLN A 226 -1.55 -11.94 -23.97
C GLN A 226 -0.94 -11.01 -25.03
N ALA A 227 -1.49 -9.81 -25.17
CA ALA A 227 -0.93 -8.80 -26.07
C ALA A 227 0.51 -8.41 -25.68
N ALA A 228 0.78 -8.28 -24.37
CA ALA A 228 2.12 -8.01 -23.86
C ALA A 228 3.13 -9.09 -24.26
N ARG A 229 2.74 -10.38 -24.22
CA ARG A 229 3.59 -11.50 -24.68
C ARG A 229 3.88 -11.42 -26.19
N VAL A 230 2.85 -11.13 -27.00
CA VAL A 230 3.03 -10.98 -28.46
C VAL A 230 3.99 -9.83 -28.78
N CYS A 231 3.99 -8.76 -27.97
CA CYS A 231 4.94 -7.65 -28.10
C CYS A 231 6.34 -7.96 -27.52
N GLY A 232 6.63 -9.22 -27.15
CA GLY A 232 7.96 -9.65 -26.69
C GLY A 232 8.24 -9.38 -25.21
N ILE A 233 7.22 -9.04 -24.39
CA ILE A 233 7.39 -8.86 -22.96
C ILE A 233 7.36 -10.22 -22.27
N ASP A 234 8.43 -10.56 -21.53
CA ASP A 234 8.45 -11.73 -20.65
C ASP A 234 7.59 -11.46 -19.41
N VAL A 235 6.30 -11.83 -19.51
CA VAL A 235 5.30 -11.61 -18.46
C VAL A 235 5.70 -12.34 -17.18
N GLY A 236 6.20 -13.58 -17.26
CA GLY A 236 6.58 -14.37 -16.09
C GLY A 236 7.68 -13.69 -15.28
N ARG A 237 8.81 -13.38 -15.93
CA ARG A 237 9.94 -12.69 -15.26
C ARG A 237 9.53 -11.32 -14.71
N HIS A 238 8.63 -10.63 -15.40
CA HIS A 238 8.18 -9.33 -14.92
C HIS A 238 7.30 -9.46 -13.67
N LEU A 239 6.38 -10.41 -13.62
CA LEU A 239 5.56 -10.69 -12.43
C LEU A 239 6.44 -11.05 -11.23
N ILE A 240 7.48 -11.90 -11.41
CA ILE A 240 8.43 -12.21 -10.34
C ILE A 240 9.04 -10.93 -9.76
N LYS A 241 9.47 -9.98 -10.61
CA LYS A 241 10.03 -8.69 -10.16
C LYS A 241 9.01 -7.86 -9.38
N VAL A 242 7.76 -7.82 -9.82
CA VAL A 242 6.70 -7.03 -9.17
C VAL A 242 6.39 -7.58 -7.77
N TYR A 243 6.23 -8.90 -7.65
CA TYR A 243 6.00 -9.54 -6.34
C TYR A 243 7.22 -9.48 -5.44
N ALA A 244 8.44 -9.60 -5.99
CA ALA A 244 9.69 -9.43 -5.25
C ALA A 244 9.79 -8.02 -4.62
N VAL A 245 9.48 -6.99 -5.39
CA VAL A 245 9.43 -5.60 -4.89
C VAL A 245 8.35 -5.44 -3.83
N ALA A 246 7.13 -5.96 -4.05
CA ALA A 246 6.05 -5.89 -3.08
C ALA A 246 6.41 -6.59 -1.77
N GLY A 247 7.00 -7.80 -1.84
CA GLY A 247 7.48 -8.53 -0.66
C GLY A 247 8.61 -7.79 0.07
N MET A 248 9.58 -7.22 -0.66
CA MET A 248 10.65 -6.42 -0.07
C MET A 248 10.10 -5.17 0.66
N LEU A 249 9.10 -4.50 0.10
CA LEU A 249 8.44 -3.36 0.75
C LEU A 249 7.63 -3.79 1.99
N SER A 250 7.01 -4.97 1.96
CA SER A 250 6.38 -5.57 3.13
C SER A 250 7.42 -5.87 4.22
N GLY A 251 8.62 -6.34 3.83
CA GLY A 251 9.77 -6.51 4.71
C GLY A 251 10.22 -5.20 5.35
N LEU A 252 10.38 -4.15 4.56
CA LEU A 252 10.71 -2.81 5.05
C LEU A 252 9.66 -2.28 6.03
N ALA A 253 8.37 -2.47 5.72
CA ALA A 253 7.29 -2.10 6.62
C ALA A 253 7.37 -2.86 7.95
N GLY A 254 7.78 -4.14 7.93
CA GLY A 254 8.03 -4.96 9.13
C GLY A 254 9.16 -4.41 9.99
N VAL A 255 10.27 -4.01 9.39
CA VAL A 255 11.38 -3.32 10.08
C VAL A 255 10.90 -2.03 10.74
N VAL A 256 10.22 -1.16 9.99
CA VAL A 256 9.71 0.11 10.52
C VAL A 256 8.69 -0.12 11.63
N GLN A 257 7.80 -1.10 11.48
CA GLN A 257 6.75 -1.39 12.46
C GLN A 257 7.34 -1.96 13.77
N SER A 258 8.31 -2.88 13.70
CA SER A 258 8.96 -3.43 14.90
C SER A 258 9.85 -2.41 15.60
N ALA A 259 10.56 -1.57 14.83
CA ALA A 259 11.34 -0.46 15.38
C ALA A 259 10.43 0.55 16.11
N ARG A 260 9.26 0.90 15.52
CA ARG A 260 8.28 1.81 16.12
C ARG A 260 7.65 1.25 17.40
N ALA A 261 7.36 -0.04 17.42
CA ALA A 261 6.77 -0.70 18.58
C ALA A 261 7.81 -1.13 19.62
N ILE A 262 9.10 -0.99 19.32
CA ILE A 262 10.26 -1.45 20.13
C ILE A 262 10.11 -2.94 20.47
N THR A 263 9.48 -3.70 19.60
CA THR A 263 9.26 -5.14 19.75
C THR A 263 8.87 -5.77 18.42
N GLY A 264 9.19 -7.05 18.22
CA GLY A 264 8.63 -7.87 17.17
C GLY A 264 7.49 -8.73 17.72
N GLN A 265 6.33 -8.71 17.09
CA GLN A 265 5.17 -9.53 17.47
C GLN A 265 4.57 -10.23 16.26
N ALA A 266 4.26 -11.53 16.39
CA ALA A 266 3.71 -12.34 15.32
C ALA A 266 2.33 -11.84 14.81
N GLY A 267 1.60 -11.08 15.62
CA GLY A 267 0.33 -10.45 15.28
C GLY A 267 0.46 -9.15 14.47
N MET A 268 1.66 -8.60 14.30
CA MET A 268 1.86 -7.37 13.54
C MET A 268 1.40 -7.54 12.09
N GLY A 269 0.88 -6.47 11.53
CA GLY A 269 0.38 -6.46 10.16
C GLY A 269 -0.92 -7.24 9.94
N LEU A 270 -1.64 -7.64 11.00
CA LEU A 270 -2.96 -8.26 10.85
C LEU A 270 -3.91 -7.28 10.16
N MET A 271 -4.58 -7.73 9.09
CA MET A 271 -5.47 -6.94 8.23
C MET A 271 -4.78 -5.77 7.46
N ALA A 272 -3.46 -5.60 7.58
CA ALA A 272 -2.74 -4.52 6.91
C ALA A 272 -2.74 -4.67 5.38
N GLU A 273 -2.83 -5.91 4.87
CA GLU A 273 -3.01 -6.21 3.46
C GLU A 273 -4.32 -5.61 2.91
N LEU A 274 -5.40 -5.70 3.67
CA LEU A 274 -6.70 -5.15 3.26
C LEU A 274 -6.70 -3.62 3.29
N ASP A 275 -6.09 -3.02 4.32
CA ASP A 275 -5.90 -1.56 4.39
C ASP A 275 -5.03 -1.07 3.21
N ALA A 276 -3.99 -1.80 2.82
CA ALA A 276 -3.13 -1.46 1.68
C ALA A 276 -3.87 -1.55 0.34
N ILE A 277 -4.67 -2.61 0.13
CA ILE A 277 -5.52 -2.75 -1.07
C ILE A 277 -6.55 -1.63 -1.10
N ALA A 278 -7.22 -1.35 0.02
CA ALA A 278 -8.20 -0.28 0.12
C ALA A 278 -7.57 1.09 -0.22
N ALA A 279 -6.37 1.39 0.32
CA ALA A 279 -5.63 2.60 0.01
C ALA A 279 -5.35 2.74 -1.49
N ALA A 280 -4.90 1.65 -2.14
CA ALA A 280 -4.64 1.63 -3.57
C ALA A 280 -5.91 1.87 -4.40
N VAL A 281 -7.03 1.21 -4.05
CA VAL A 281 -8.31 1.33 -4.76
C VAL A 281 -8.95 2.70 -4.56
N ILE A 282 -8.99 3.22 -3.33
CA ILE A 282 -9.45 4.59 -3.03
C ILE A 282 -8.57 5.60 -3.77
N GLY A 283 -7.27 5.33 -3.87
CA GLY A 283 -6.30 6.09 -4.65
C GLY A 283 -6.47 5.98 -6.16
N GLY A 284 -7.42 5.17 -6.65
CA GLY A 284 -7.77 5.03 -8.06
C GLY A 284 -7.02 3.94 -8.81
N ALA A 285 -6.36 3.00 -8.12
CA ALA A 285 -5.87 1.77 -8.73
C ALA A 285 -7.04 0.83 -9.03
N SER A 286 -7.01 0.19 -10.20
CA SER A 286 -8.07 -0.71 -10.64
C SER A 286 -7.71 -2.16 -10.39
N LEU A 287 -8.56 -2.89 -9.68
CA LEU A 287 -8.40 -4.33 -9.45
C LEU A 287 -8.45 -5.17 -10.75
N SER A 288 -8.96 -4.61 -11.85
CA SER A 288 -8.89 -5.25 -13.16
C SER A 288 -7.54 -5.09 -13.87
N GLY A 289 -6.59 -4.40 -13.25
CA GLY A 289 -5.26 -4.13 -13.82
C GLY A 289 -5.21 -2.95 -14.79
N GLY A 290 -3.99 -2.62 -15.23
CA GLY A 290 -3.70 -1.61 -16.24
C GLY A 290 -3.85 -0.15 -15.79
N VAL A 291 -4.38 0.12 -14.62
CA VAL A 291 -4.63 1.47 -14.11
C VAL A 291 -4.23 1.58 -12.64
N GLY A 292 -3.48 2.62 -12.32
CA GLY A 292 -3.07 2.95 -10.95
C GLY A 292 -1.99 4.04 -10.97
N ARG A 293 -1.80 4.71 -9.84
CA ARG A 293 -0.75 5.73 -9.65
C ARG A 293 -0.32 5.75 -8.20
N ILE A 294 1.00 5.87 -7.96
CA ILE A 294 1.53 5.97 -6.59
C ILE A 294 1.02 7.22 -5.88
N THR A 295 0.89 8.37 -6.57
CA THR A 295 0.33 9.60 -5.98
C THR A 295 -1.09 9.39 -5.46
N GLY A 296 -1.92 8.66 -6.20
CA GLY A 296 -3.25 8.28 -5.76
C GLY A 296 -3.20 7.37 -4.53
N THR A 297 -2.33 6.35 -4.53
CA THR A 297 -2.15 5.44 -3.39
C THR A 297 -1.73 6.19 -2.12
N VAL A 298 -0.79 7.14 -2.24
CA VAL A 298 -0.38 7.99 -1.11
C VAL A 298 -1.59 8.74 -0.53
N MET A 299 -2.40 9.37 -1.38
CA MET A 299 -3.64 10.04 -0.93
C MET A 299 -4.64 9.07 -0.30
N GLY A 300 -4.82 7.89 -0.90
CA GLY A 300 -5.71 6.84 -0.37
C GLY A 300 -5.26 6.34 1.01
N THR A 301 -3.95 6.20 1.23
CA THR A 301 -3.39 5.83 2.53
C THR A 301 -3.65 6.91 3.59
N VAL A 302 -3.51 8.18 3.21
CA VAL A 302 -3.82 9.31 4.11
C VAL A 302 -5.31 9.32 4.45
N ILE A 303 -6.21 9.07 3.48
CA ILE A 303 -7.66 8.98 3.73
C ILE A 303 -7.97 7.91 4.78
N LEU A 304 -7.41 6.70 4.61
CA LEU A 304 -7.61 5.61 5.59
C LEU A 304 -7.03 5.97 6.97
N GLY A 305 -5.88 6.63 7.02
CA GLY A 305 -5.28 7.11 8.25
C GLY A 305 -6.17 8.13 8.97
N VAL A 306 -6.71 9.11 8.24
CA VAL A 306 -7.66 10.10 8.78
C VAL A 306 -8.93 9.41 9.29
N MET A 307 -9.47 8.43 8.56
CA MET A 307 -10.64 7.66 8.99
C MET A 307 -10.38 6.90 10.28
N THR A 308 -9.30 6.12 10.34
CA THR A 308 -8.94 5.31 11.52
C THR A 308 -8.67 6.21 12.73
N SER A 309 -7.92 7.29 12.56
CA SER A 309 -7.65 8.27 13.62
C SER A 309 -8.92 9.00 14.06
N GLY A 310 -9.82 9.33 13.12
CA GLY A 310 -11.10 9.97 13.40
C GLY A 310 -12.04 9.07 14.20
N PHE A 311 -12.16 7.81 13.85
CA PHE A 311 -12.95 6.84 14.62
C PHE A 311 -12.44 6.67 16.05
N THR A 312 -11.11 6.54 16.20
CA THR A 312 -10.48 6.47 17.54
C THR A 312 -10.73 7.74 18.35
N PHE A 313 -10.71 8.90 17.70
CA PHE A 313 -10.99 10.18 18.34
C PHE A 313 -12.44 10.30 18.82
N LEU A 314 -13.38 9.83 18.04
CA LEU A 314 -14.79 9.77 18.40
C LEU A 314 -15.11 8.64 19.39
N ARG A 315 -14.08 7.92 19.87
CA ARG A 315 -14.20 6.76 20.78
C ARG A 315 -15.08 5.63 20.22
N ILE A 316 -15.11 5.48 18.89
CA ILE A 316 -15.80 4.37 18.25
C ILE A 316 -14.98 3.10 18.54
N ASP A 317 -15.64 2.08 19.06
CA ASP A 317 -15.02 0.80 19.38
C ASP A 317 -14.34 0.16 18.15
N ALA A 318 -13.22 -0.54 18.38
CA ALA A 318 -12.42 -1.15 17.32
C ALA A 318 -13.25 -2.11 16.44
N PHE A 319 -14.20 -2.84 17.03
CA PHE A 319 -15.06 -3.75 16.27
C PHE A 319 -15.93 -3.02 15.22
N TYR A 320 -16.50 -1.87 15.58
CA TYR A 320 -17.24 -1.05 14.62
C TYR A 320 -16.34 -0.44 13.55
N GLN A 321 -15.09 -0.09 13.91
CA GLN A 321 -14.12 0.42 12.93
C GLN A 321 -13.83 -0.64 11.85
N GLU A 322 -13.68 -1.92 12.21
CA GLU A 322 -13.46 -3.00 11.25
C GLU A 322 -14.67 -3.20 10.32
N ILE A 323 -15.89 -3.16 10.87
CA ILE A 323 -17.13 -3.25 10.06
C ILE A 323 -17.19 -2.10 9.04
N ILE A 324 -16.96 -0.87 9.51
CA ILE A 324 -17.02 0.32 8.63
C ILE A 324 -15.94 0.25 7.54
N LYS A 325 -14.71 -0.15 7.89
CA LYS A 325 -13.64 -0.36 6.90
C LYS A 325 -14.04 -1.38 5.84
N GLY A 326 -14.62 -2.51 6.24
CA GLY A 326 -15.12 -3.52 5.30
C GLY A 326 -16.15 -2.97 4.31
N VAL A 327 -17.12 -2.20 4.81
CA VAL A 327 -18.13 -1.54 3.96
C VAL A 327 -17.50 -0.53 3.00
N VAL A 328 -16.53 0.25 3.48
CA VAL A 328 -15.80 1.24 2.65
C VAL A 328 -15.01 0.55 1.54
N ILE A 329 -14.33 -0.56 1.84
CA ILE A 329 -13.59 -1.35 0.83
C ILE A 329 -14.54 -1.85 -0.26
N VAL A 330 -15.65 -2.47 0.12
CA VAL A 330 -16.65 -2.96 -0.84
C VAL A 330 -17.22 -1.81 -1.67
N GLY A 331 -17.57 -0.70 -1.03
CA GLY A 331 -18.07 0.50 -1.70
C GLY A 331 -17.07 1.06 -2.73
N ALA A 332 -15.79 1.12 -2.38
CA ALA A 332 -14.73 1.57 -3.30
C ALA A 332 -14.59 0.64 -4.51
N VAL A 333 -14.64 -0.68 -4.31
CA VAL A 333 -14.56 -1.67 -5.38
C VAL A 333 -15.78 -1.60 -6.30
N VAL A 334 -16.99 -1.47 -5.76
CA VAL A 334 -18.22 -1.32 -6.54
C VAL A 334 -18.18 -0.03 -7.37
N ALA A 335 -17.70 1.06 -6.79
CA ALA A 335 -17.56 2.33 -7.51
C ALA A 335 -16.52 2.22 -8.66
N ASP A 336 -15.40 1.52 -8.44
CA ASP A 336 -14.40 1.26 -9.49
C ASP A 336 -14.99 0.43 -10.63
N GLN A 337 -15.66 -0.67 -10.33
CA GLN A 337 -16.34 -1.52 -11.30
C GLN A 337 -17.36 -0.74 -12.16
N HIS A 338 -18.13 0.14 -11.52
CA HIS A 338 -19.12 0.98 -12.22
C HIS A 338 -18.46 1.97 -13.19
N ARG A 339 -17.34 2.59 -12.79
CA ARG A 339 -16.54 3.48 -13.64
C ARG A 339 -15.96 2.74 -14.84
N GLN A 340 -15.48 1.52 -14.65
CA GLN A 340 -14.92 0.70 -15.74
C GLN A 340 -15.97 0.26 -16.75
N ARG A 341 -17.17 -0.18 -16.30
CA ARG A 341 -18.28 -0.53 -17.19
C ARG A 341 -18.69 0.66 -18.08
N LYS A 342 -18.70 1.87 -17.51
CA LYS A 342 -18.95 3.09 -18.29
C LYS A 342 -17.88 3.36 -19.37
N ARG A 343 -16.60 3.10 -19.06
CA ARG A 343 -15.49 3.28 -20.02
C ARG A 343 -15.49 2.27 -21.16
N ARG A 344 -15.97 1.04 -20.92
CA ARG A 344 -16.07 -0.02 -21.96
C ARG A 344 -17.26 0.17 -22.89
N ARG A 345 -18.23 1.00 -22.54
CA ARG A 345 -19.43 1.29 -23.35
C ARG A 345 -19.30 2.56 -24.20
N MET A 346 -18.24 3.33 -24.03
CA MET A 346 -17.86 4.47 -24.85
C MET A 346 -16.75 4.08 -25.83
#